data_5994018526f0dc18a5c14eceac9f0dec
#
_entry.id   5994018526f0dc18a5c14eceac9f0dec
#
_cell.length_a   1.000
_cell.length_b   1.000
_cell.length_c   1.000
_cell.angle_alpha   90.00
_cell.angle_beta   90.00
_cell.angle_gamma   90.00
#
_symmetry.space_group_name_H-M   'P 1'
#
loop_
_entity.id
_entity.type
_entity.pdbx_description
1 polymer ?
#
loop_
_entity_poly.entity_id
_entity_poly.type
_entity_poly.pdbx_seq_one_letter_code
_entity_poly.pdbx_strand_id
1 'polypeptide(L)'
;MTESLDELRQLAGRVLDEVERAVVGKRGALELVLLGLLADGHVLLDDYPGLAKTLIARSFAQATSLSFARVQFTPDLMPSDVTGSSIYSQRLGDFEFRPGPVFTNLLLGDEINRSPPKTQAALLEAMQERQVTTDGVTRPLERPFLVVATQNPIEFEGTYPLPEAQLDRFLLRLSVGYPSAEAEWRMLERRLERAADEVELVPVATPADVLAMQRAIEQVHVASSIGRYIVELVSATRTS
;
A
#
# COMPACT_ATOMS: atom_id res chain seq x y z
N MET A 1 -17.28 -21.39 8.34
CA MET A 1 -17.69 -21.74 6.96
C MET A 1 -16.53 -21.28 6.08
N THR A 2 -16.00 -22.17 5.25
CA THR A 2 -14.93 -21.83 4.32
C THR A 2 -15.60 -21.17 3.11
N GLU A 3 -15.38 -19.86 2.92
CA GLU A 3 -15.89 -19.17 1.74
C GLU A 3 -15.32 -19.81 0.48
N SER A 4 -16.12 -19.93 -0.57
CA SER A 4 -15.67 -20.49 -1.84
C SER A 4 -14.78 -19.48 -2.58
N LEU A 5 -13.89 -19.98 -3.45
CA LEU A 5 -13.06 -19.13 -4.31
C LEU A 5 -13.90 -18.16 -5.15
N ASP A 6 -15.09 -18.57 -5.58
CA ASP A 6 -16.00 -17.71 -6.34
C ASP A 6 -16.59 -16.58 -5.50
N GLU A 7 -16.93 -16.82 -4.24
CA GLU A 7 -17.41 -15.78 -3.31
C GLU A 7 -16.32 -14.75 -3.03
N LEU A 8 -15.09 -15.21 -2.79
CA LEU A 8 -13.94 -14.32 -2.55
C LEU A 8 -13.55 -13.52 -3.80
N ARG A 9 -13.66 -14.11 -4.99
CA ARG A 9 -13.49 -13.40 -6.26
C ARG A 9 -14.54 -12.31 -6.46
N GLN A 10 -15.81 -12.59 -6.15
CA GLN A 10 -16.89 -11.61 -6.21
C GLN A 10 -16.65 -10.48 -5.20
N LEU A 11 -16.16 -10.81 -4.01
CA LEU A 11 -15.81 -9.81 -2.99
C LEU A 11 -14.70 -8.89 -3.46
N ALA A 12 -13.63 -9.43 -4.04
CA ALA A 12 -12.54 -8.66 -4.64
C ALA A 12 -13.06 -7.71 -5.75
N GLY A 13 -14.00 -8.19 -6.59
CA GLY A 13 -14.68 -7.37 -7.57
C GLY A 13 -15.45 -6.20 -6.95
N ARG A 14 -16.22 -6.45 -5.89
CA ARG A 14 -16.95 -5.39 -5.16
C ARG A 14 -16.00 -4.34 -4.55
N VAL A 15 -14.86 -4.77 -4.00
CA VAL A 15 -13.84 -3.83 -3.48
C VAL A 15 -13.36 -2.91 -4.59
N LEU A 16 -13.03 -3.45 -5.76
CA LEU A 16 -12.59 -2.64 -6.91
C LEU A 16 -13.70 -1.69 -7.39
N ASP A 17 -14.93 -2.15 -7.49
CA ASP A 17 -16.06 -1.35 -7.93
C ASP A 17 -16.33 -0.20 -6.96
N GLU A 18 -16.20 -0.44 -5.66
CA GLU A 18 -16.37 0.60 -4.65
C GLU A 18 -15.23 1.64 -4.72
N VAL A 19 -13.97 1.20 -4.84
CA VAL A 19 -12.81 2.09 -4.98
C VAL A 19 -12.93 2.94 -6.27
N GLU A 20 -13.43 2.37 -7.36
CA GLU A 20 -13.60 3.06 -8.66
C GLU A 20 -14.67 4.16 -8.63
N ARG A 21 -15.53 4.18 -7.61
CA ARG A 21 -16.45 5.32 -7.37
C ARG A 21 -15.67 6.60 -7.08
N ALA A 22 -14.56 6.50 -6.35
CA ALA A 22 -13.70 7.64 -6.03
C ALA A 22 -12.59 7.85 -7.08
N VAL A 23 -12.01 6.77 -7.60
CA VAL A 23 -10.85 6.80 -8.50
C VAL A 23 -11.28 6.43 -9.92
N VAL A 24 -11.69 7.42 -10.69
CA VAL A 24 -12.30 7.21 -12.01
C VAL A 24 -11.26 6.87 -13.08
N GLY A 25 -11.54 5.85 -13.89
CA GLY A 25 -10.79 5.55 -15.11
C GLY A 25 -9.39 4.96 -14.90
N LYS A 26 -9.14 4.35 -13.73
CA LYS A 26 -7.85 3.75 -13.36
C LYS A 26 -7.95 2.26 -13.00
N ARG A 27 -8.98 1.57 -13.50
CA ARG A 27 -9.29 0.17 -13.16
C ARG A 27 -8.04 -0.72 -13.18
N GLY A 28 -7.21 -0.69 -14.24
CA GLY A 28 -6.03 -1.53 -14.33
C GLY A 28 -4.99 -1.26 -13.22
N ALA A 29 -4.77 0.02 -12.86
CA ALA A 29 -3.89 0.35 -11.74
C ALA A 29 -4.50 -0.10 -10.39
N LEU A 30 -5.81 0.05 -10.22
CA LEU A 30 -6.51 -0.41 -9.01
C LEU A 30 -6.45 -1.93 -8.87
N GLU A 31 -6.59 -2.69 -9.95
CA GLU A 31 -6.43 -4.15 -9.96
C GLU A 31 -5.03 -4.58 -9.50
N LEU A 32 -3.98 -3.87 -9.95
CA LEU A 32 -2.61 -4.15 -9.52
C LEU A 32 -2.37 -3.77 -8.05
N VAL A 33 -2.95 -2.69 -7.54
CA VAL A 33 -2.88 -2.35 -6.10
C VAL A 33 -3.61 -3.41 -5.27
N LEU A 34 -4.80 -3.85 -5.69
CA LEU A 34 -5.51 -4.95 -5.03
C LEU A 34 -4.71 -6.26 -5.08
N LEU A 35 -4.08 -6.55 -6.23
CA LEU A 35 -3.18 -7.71 -6.35
C LEU A 35 -2.05 -7.65 -5.31
N GLY A 36 -1.43 -6.49 -5.12
CA GLY A 36 -0.42 -6.27 -4.08
C GLY A 36 -0.98 -6.60 -2.68
N LEU A 37 -2.16 -6.10 -2.34
CA LEU A 37 -2.83 -6.38 -1.06
C LEU A 37 -3.13 -7.88 -0.88
N LEU A 38 -3.65 -8.53 -1.92
CA LEU A 38 -4.05 -9.94 -1.86
C LEU A 38 -2.84 -10.89 -1.87
N ALA A 39 -1.73 -10.50 -2.48
CA ALA A 39 -0.47 -11.24 -2.46
C ALA A 39 0.38 -10.97 -1.19
N ASP A 40 -0.17 -10.27 -0.20
CA ASP A 40 0.54 -9.84 1.02
C ASP A 40 1.85 -9.08 0.73
N GLY A 41 1.91 -8.37 -0.40
CA GLY A 41 3.06 -7.62 -0.88
C GLY A 41 2.86 -6.11 -0.78
N HIS A 42 3.93 -5.34 -0.89
CA HIS A 42 3.90 -3.87 -0.86
C HIS A 42 3.95 -3.29 -2.27
N VAL A 43 3.46 -2.08 -2.45
CA VAL A 43 3.33 -1.43 -3.76
C VAL A 43 4.05 -0.09 -3.76
N LEU A 44 4.85 0.17 -4.80
CA LEU A 44 5.46 1.47 -5.06
C LEU A 44 4.75 2.15 -6.23
N LEU A 45 4.17 3.31 -5.99
CA LEU A 45 3.58 4.17 -7.01
C LEU A 45 4.62 5.20 -7.46
N ASP A 46 5.17 4.98 -8.63
CA ASP A 46 6.22 5.82 -9.22
C ASP A 46 5.60 6.74 -10.27
N ASP A 47 5.24 7.96 -9.85
CA ASP A 47 4.46 8.84 -10.71
C ASP A 47 4.53 10.31 -10.26
N TYR A 48 4.12 11.21 -11.16
CA TYR A 48 4.04 12.64 -10.91
C TYR A 48 3.12 12.99 -9.73
N PRO A 49 3.32 14.15 -9.08
CA PRO A 49 2.41 14.63 -8.05
C PRO A 49 1.01 14.90 -8.63
N GLY A 50 -0.02 14.83 -7.78
CA GLY A 50 -1.40 15.11 -8.18
C GLY A 50 -2.15 13.97 -8.88
N LEU A 51 -1.56 12.80 -9.07
CA LEU A 51 -2.17 11.65 -9.75
C LEU A 51 -2.93 10.71 -8.80
N ALA A 52 -3.68 11.26 -7.86
CA ALA A 52 -4.62 10.56 -6.97
C ALA A 52 -4.01 9.42 -6.11
N LYS A 53 -2.68 9.35 -5.94
CA LYS A 53 -2.01 8.27 -5.16
C LYS A 53 -2.55 8.14 -3.75
N THR A 54 -2.72 9.26 -3.04
CA THR A 54 -3.31 9.30 -1.69
C THR A 54 -4.77 8.84 -1.70
N LEU A 55 -5.54 9.26 -2.71
CA LEU A 55 -6.93 8.86 -2.86
C LEU A 55 -7.06 7.36 -3.08
N ILE A 56 -6.20 6.75 -3.90
CA ILE A 56 -6.16 5.30 -4.13
C ILE A 56 -5.98 4.55 -2.80
N ALA A 57 -4.92 4.86 -2.05
CA ALA A 57 -4.62 4.17 -0.80
C ALA A 57 -5.76 4.34 0.24
N ARG A 58 -6.28 5.57 0.41
CA ARG A 58 -7.40 5.86 1.31
C ARG A 58 -8.67 5.12 0.90
N SER A 59 -8.97 5.04 -0.39
CA SER A 59 -10.17 4.36 -0.90
C SER A 59 -10.12 2.85 -0.65
N PHE A 60 -8.96 2.21 -0.84
CA PHE A 60 -8.79 0.80 -0.48
C PHE A 60 -8.99 0.57 1.01
N ALA A 61 -8.40 1.42 1.86
CA ALA A 61 -8.58 1.29 3.31
C ALA A 61 -10.05 1.42 3.72
N GLN A 62 -10.80 2.38 3.15
CA GLN A 62 -12.22 2.57 3.42
C GLN A 62 -13.05 1.39 2.91
N ALA A 63 -12.85 0.95 1.66
CA ALA A 63 -13.61 -0.16 1.07
C ALA A 63 -13.39 -1.51 1.80
N THR A 64 -12.24 -1.67 2.47
CA THR A 64 -11.85 -2.91 3.18
C THR A 64 -11.86 -2.79 4.70
N SER A 65 -12.37 -1.69 5.26
CA SER A 65 -12.38 -1.40 6.71
C SER A 65 -10.99 -1.50 7.37
N LEU A 66 -9.92 -1.33 6.59
CA LEU A 66 -8.56 -1.35 7.11
C LEU A 66 -8.24 -0.03 7.81
N SER A 67 -7.50 -0.09 8.92
CA SER A 67 -6.93 1.11 9.52
C SER A 67 -5.94 1.76 8.55
N PHE A 68 -5.95 3.10 8.49
CA PHE A 68 -5.16 3.86 7.53
C PHE A 68 -4.31 4.91 8.23
N ALA A 69 -3.05 4.99 7.85
CA ALA A 69 -2.18 6.08 8.23
C ALA A 69 -1.42 6.62 6.99
N ARG A 70 -1.09 7.91 7.02
CA ARG A 70 -0.25 8.56 6.02
C ARG A 70 0.96 9.18 6.69
N VAL A 71 2.12 8.93 6.12
CA VAL A 71 3.37 9.59 6.47
C VAL A 71 3.89 10.33 5.24
N GLN A 72 4.05 11.65 5.36
CA GLN A 72 4.75 12.45 4.38
C GLN A 72 6.25 12.38 4.69
N PHE A 73 7.03 11.82 3.79
CA PHE A 73 8.47 11.73 3.96
C PHE A 73 9.13 13.06 3.62
N THR A 74 9.86 13.63 4.58
CA THR A 74 10.56 14.91 4.48
C THR A 74 12.02 14.74 4.90
N PRO A 75 12.93 15.67 4.53
CA PRO A 75 14.35 15.56 4.87
C PRO A 75 14.65 15.52 6.38
N ASP A 76 13.77 16.03 7.20
CA ASP A 76 13.88 16.08 8.66
C ASP A 76 13.17 14.92 9.38
N LEU A 77 12.43 14.06 8.65
CA LEU A 77 11.70 12.94 9.24
C LEU A 77 12.67 11.91 9.85
N MET A 78 12.45 11.57 11.11
CA MET A 78 13.26 10.60 11.84
C MET A 78 12.66 9.19 11.77
N PRO A 79 13.46 8.12 11.92
CA PRO A 79 12.96 6.74 12.00
C PRO A 79 11.87 6.57 13.06
N SER A 80 12.03 7.18 14.24
CA SER A 80 11.05 7.15 15.34
C SER A 80 9.70 7.77 15.00
N ASP A 81 9.65 8.71 14.04
CA ASP A 81 8.39 9.31 13.60
C ASP A 81 7.55 8.31 12.80
N VAL A 82 8.19 7.31 12.21
CA VAL A 82 7.54 6.23 11.47
C VAL A 82 7.22 5.04 12.38
N THR A 83 8.19 4.60 13.19
CA THR A 83 8.12 3.37 13.99
C THR A 83 7.57 3.57 15.38
N GLY A 84 7.54 4.81 15.86
CA GLY A 84 7.22 5.11 17.26
C GLY A 84 8.44 5.14 18.16
N SER A 85 8.24 5.59 19.39
CA SER A 85 9.29 5.76 20.39
C SER A 85 8.76 5.58 21.81
N SER A 86 9.64 5.24 22.75
CA SER A 86 9.30 5.23 24.17
C SER A 86 9.44 6.64 24.73
N ILE A 87 8.38 7.11 25.39
CA ILE A 87 8.31 8.42 26.01
C ILE A 87 8.14 8.26 27.52
N TYR A 88 8.93 9.00 28.30
CA TYR A 88 8.80 8.95 29.75
C TYR A 88 7.45 9.55 30.19
N SER A 89 6.64 8.73 30.85
CA SER A 89 5.35 9.11 31.41
C SER A 89 5.52 9.52 32.88
N GLN A 90 5.45 10.81 33.16
CA GLN A 90 5.51 11.31 34.55
C GLN A 90 4.41 10.69 35.45
N ARG A 91 3.26 10.36 34.87
CA ARG A 91 2.12 9.74 35.59
C ARG A 91 2.44 8.32 36.06
N LEU A 92 3.16 7.55 35.22
CA LEU A 92 3.52 6.15 35.51
C LEU A 92 4.88 6.03 36.19
N GLY A 93 5.73 7.06 36.13
CA GLY A 93 7.12 7.02 36.57
C GLY A 93 8.00 6.11 35.72
N ASP A 94 7.58 5.78 34.50
CA ASP A 94 8.20 4.80 33.62
C ASP A 94 8.08 5.21 32.14
N PHE A 95 8.79 4.49 31.26
CA PHE A 95 8.71 4.68 29.81
C PHE A 95 7.48 3.95 29.24
N GLU A 96 6.70 4.67 28.44
CA GLU A 96 5.55 4.17 27.73
C GLU A 96 5.85 4.24 26.21
N PHE A 97 5.72 3.11 25.51
CA PHE A 97 5.85 3.10 24.07
C PHE A 97 4.64 3.74 23.40
N ARG A 98 4.90 4.73 22.55
CA ARG A 98 3.91 5.32 21.67
C ARG A 98 4.12 4.77 20.25
N PRO A 99 3.16 3.97 19.74
CA PRO A 99 3.26 3.43 18.39
C PRO A 99 3.28 4.55 17.34
N GLY A 100 4.15 4.39 16.36
CA GLY A 100 4.18 5.27 15.19
C GLY A 100 3.13 4.86 14.16
N PRO A 101 3.00 5.63 13.07
CA PRO A 101 2.00 5.39 12.01
C PRO A 101 2.18 4.05 11.28
N VAL A 102 3.31 3.36 11.41
CA VAL A 102 3.51 2.01 10.86
C VAL A 102 2.60 0.96 11.50
N PHE A 103 2.09 1.22 12.71
CA PHE A 103 1.12 0.35 13.39
C PHE A 103 -0.29 0.57 12.85
N THR A 104 -0.48 0.26 11.58
CA THR A 104 -1.73 0.35 10.84
C THR A 104 -1.79 -0.78 9.82
N ASN A 105 -2.99 -1.06 9.26
CA ASN A 105 -3.13 -2.09 8.22
C ASN A 105 -2.69 -1.59 6.85
N LEU A 106 -3.01 -0.35 6.49
CA LEU A 106 -2.62 0.27 5.23
C LEU A 106 -1.89 1.58 5.50
N LEU A 107 -0.59 1.58 5.26
CA LEU A 107 0.26 2.75 5.39
C LEU A 107 0.54 3.36 4.01
N LEU A 108 0.26 4.64 3.86
CA LEU A 108 0.75 5.44 2.74
C LEU A 108 2.04 6.14 3.13
N GLY A 109 3.16 5.71 2.57
CA GLY A 109 4.44 6.41 2.65
C GLY A 109 4.61 7.36 1.46
N ASP A 110 4.25 8.63 1.66
CA ASP A 110 4.22 9.60 0.56
C ASP A 110 5.59 10.25 0.36
N GLU A 111 6.09 10.24 -0.89
CA GLU A 111 7.39 10.78 -1.29
C GLU A 111 8.58 10.17 -0.52
N ILE A 112 8.64 8.83 -0.45
CA ILE A 112 9.64 8.10 0.34
C ILE A 112 11.09 8.50 0.00
N ASN A 113 11.36 8.90 -1.25
CA ASN A 113 12.67 9.35 -1.71
C ASN A 113 13.10 10.72 -1.18
N ARG A 114 12.26 11.47 -0.44
CA ARG A 114 12.62 12.76 0.17
C ARG A 114 13.23 12.64 1.57
N SER A 115 13.10 11.51 2.23
CA SER A 115 13.67 11.32 3.56
C SER A 115 15.06 10.70 3.52
N PRO A 116 15.86 10.90 4.59
CA PRO A 116 17.19 10.30 4.70
C PRO A 116 17.16 8.77 4.65
N PRO A 117 18.23 8.11 4.18
CA PRO A 117 18.31 6.66 4.06
C PRO A 117 18.00 5.88 5.34
N LYS A 118 18.30 6.45 6.51
CA LYS A 118 17.99 5.82 7.81
C LYS A 118 16.48 5.69 8.04
N THR A 119 15.71 6.71 7.66
CA THR A 119 14.25 6.72 7.81
C THR A 119 13.60 5.79 6.79
N GLN A 120 14.10 5.79 5.55
CA GLN A 120 13.68 4.82 4.54
C GLN A 120 13.94 3.37 5.03
N ALA A 121 15.14 3.10 5.56
CA ALA A 121 15.50 1.77 6.06
C ALA A 121 14.57 1.29 7.18
N ALA A 122 14.14 2.17 8.08
CA ALA A 122 13.23 1.81 9.17
C ALA A 122 11.85 1.35 8.64
N LEU A 123 11.31 2.05 7.63
CA LEU A 123 10.08 1.60 6.98
C LEU A 123 10.27 0.28 6.24
N LEU A 124 11.34 0.16 5.46
CA LEU A 124 11.63 -1.02 4.65
C LEU A 124 11.91 -2.26 5.52
N GLU A 125 12.50 -2.09 6.70
CA GLU A 125 12.67 -3.15 7.69
C GLU A 125 11.30 -3.59 8.24
N ALA A 126 10.44 -2.65 8.65
CA ALA A 126 9.11 -2.96 9.12
C ALA A 126 8.25 -3.67 8.05
N MET A 127 8.43 -3.32 6.77
CA MET A 127 7.78 -4.00 5.64
C MET A 127 8.23 -5.46 5.52
N GLN A 128 9.51 -5.71 5.61
CA GLN A 128 10.10 -7.05 5.43
C GLN A 128 9.82 -7.95 6.64
N GLU A 129 10.08 -7.44 7.84
CA GLU A 129 10.02 -8.23 9.08
C GLU A 129 8.61 -8.31 9.68
N ARG A 130 7.67 -7.48 9.20
CA ARG A 130 6.30 -7.37 9.75
C ARG A 130 6.28 -7.08 11.26
N GLN A 131 7.31 -6.41 11.74
CA GLN A 131 7.50 -6.04 13.14
C GLN A 131 8.39 -4.82 13.25
N VAL A 132 8.37 -4.19 14.44
CA VAL A 132 9.24 -3.07 14.80
C VAL A 132 9.96 -3.43 16.09
N THR A 133 11.28 -3.25 16.12
CA THR A 133 12.09 -3.41 17.34
C THR A 133 12.55 -2.04 17.81
N THR A 134 12.09 -1.63 18.99
CA THR A 134 12.45 -0.36 19.64
C THR A 134 12.80 -0.63 21.10
N ASP A 135 13.92 -0.09 21.56
CA ASP A 135 14.42 -0.24 22.94
C ASP A 135 14.57 -1.72 23.37
N GLY A 136 14.97 -2.58 22.44
CA GLY A 136 15.14 -4.02 22.68
C GLY A 136 13.83 -4.82 22.74
N VAL A 137 12.68 -4.18 22.52
CA VAL A 137 11.37 -4.84 22.53
C VAL A 137 10.85 -4.93 21.09
N THR A 138 10.59 -6.15 20.64
CA THR A 138 9.98 -6.42 19.33
C THR A 138 8.46 -6.42 19.42
N ARG A 139 7.82 -5.67 18.54
CA ARG A 139 6.36 -5.51 18.46
C ARG A 139 5.90 -5.91 17.06
N PRO A 140 5.08 -6.95 16.91
CA PRO A 140 4.55 -7.36 15.61
C PRO A 140 3.56 -6.30 15.08
N LEU A 141 3.51 -6.17 13.76
CA LEU A 141 2.50 -5.38 13.07
C LEU A 141 1.24 -6.25 12.82
N GLU A 142 0.09 -5.63 12.96
CA GLU A 142 -1.20 -6.31 12.76
C GLU A 142 -1.43 -6.61 11.28
N ARG A 143 -1.91 -7.83 10.98
CA ARG A 143 -2.21 -8.25 9.61
C ARG A 143 -3.69 -8.00 9.27
N PRO A 144 -4.01 -7.71 8.01
CA PRO A 144 -3.09 -7.51 6.88
C PRO A 144 -2.28 -6.22 7.04
N PHE A 145 -1.05 -6.18 6.53
CA PHE A 145 -0.21 -4.99 6.54
C PHE A 145 0.30 -4.70 5.13
N LEU A 146 -0.20 -3.64 4.52
CA LEU A 146 0.20 -3.15 3.21
C LEU A 146 0.84 -1.76 3.33
N VAL A 147 1.98 -1.58 2.70
CA VAL A 147 2.55 -0.26 2.45
C VAL A 147 2.35 0.08 0.97
N VAL A 148 1.70 1.20 0.73
CA VAL A 148 1.70 1.88 -0.56
C VAL A 148 2.68 3.05 -0.43
N ALA A 149 3.87 2.90 -1.00
CA ALA A 149 4.83 4.00 -1.04
C ALA A 149 4.69 4.79 -2.33
N THR A 150 4.99 6.09 -2.29
CA THR A 150 5.05 6.91 -3.50
C THR A 150 6.44 7.50 -3.67
N GLN A 151 6.84 7.69 -4.91
CA GLN A 151 8.00 8.52 -5.25
C GLN A 151 7.66 9.41 -6.44
N ASN A 152 8.37 10.54 -6.52
CA ASN A 152 8.28 11.45 -7.64
C ASN A 152 9.55 11.32 -8.48
N PRO A 153 9.47 10.89 -9.74
CA PRO A 153 10.63 10.65 -10.58
C PRO A 153 11.33 11.93 -11.08
N ILE A 154 10.68 13.11 -10.97
CA ILE A 154 11.23 14.36 -11.52
C ILE A 154 12.04 15.15 -10.49
N GLU A 155 11.80 14.99 -9.21
CA GLU A 155 12.50 15.72 -8.18
C GLU A 155 13.88 15.11 -7.92
N PHE A 156 14.93 15.74 -8.49
CA PHE A 156 16.32 15.31 -8.27
C PHE A 156 17.00 16.06 -7.11
N GLU A 157 16.63 17.32 -6.86
CA GLU A 157 17.21 18.12 -5.76
C GLU A 157 16.61 17.72 -4.40
N GLY A 158 17.48 17.39 -3.44
CA GLY A 158 17.05 17.03 -2.08
C GLY A 158 16.41 15.66 -1.95
N THR A 159 16.58 14.76 -2.94
CA THR A 159 16.06 13.40 -2.88
C THR A 159 17.16 12.37 -2.66
N TYR A 160 16.78 11.26 -2.04
CA TYR A 160 17.60 10.07 -1.78
C TYR A 160 16.95 8.89 -2.51
N PRO A 161 17.39 8.57 -3.75
CA PRO A 161 16.80 7.47 -4.51
C PRO A 161 16.98 6.15 -3.76
N LEU A 162 15.96 5.30 -3.85
CA LEU A 162 16.02 3.95 -3.30
C LEU A 162 16.99 3.10 -4.12
N PRO A 163 18.00 2.46 -3.50
CA PRO A 163 18.82 1.46 -4.18
C PRO A 163 17.98 0.28 -4.69
N GLU A 164 18.45 -0.40 -5.75
CA GLU A 164 17.73 -1.56 -6.33
C GLU A 164 17.40 -2.63 -5.31
N ALA A 165 18.32 -2.97 -4.41
CA ALA A 165 18.10 -3.93 -3.32
C ALA A 165 16.98 -3.50 -2.33
N GLN A 166 16.63 -2.23 -2.28
CA GLN A 166 15.52 -1.72 -1.49
C GLN A 166 14.21 -1.70 -2.30
N LEU A 167 14.29 -1.48 -3.60
CA LEU A 167 13.15 -1.59 -4.52
C LEU A 167 12.60 -3.02 -4.57
N ASP A 168 13.45 -4.03 -4.43
CA ASP A 168 13.09 -5.46 -4.40
C ASP A 168 12.14 -5.84 -3.23
N ARG A 169 11.99 -4.97 -2.24
CA ARG A 169 11.02 -5.16 -1.14
C ARG A 169 9.57 -4.81 -1.53
N PHE A 170 9.39 -4.17 -2.67
CA PHE A 170 8.08 -3.92 -3.25
C PHE A 170 7.73 -5.02 -4.24
N LEU A 171 6.56 -5.64 -4.06
CA LEU A 171 6.06 -6.65 -4.98
C LEU A 171 5.79 -6.07 -6.37
N LEU A 172 5.28 -4.83 -6.40
CA LEU A 172 4.92 -4.13 -7.62
C LEU A 172 5.43 -2.68 -7.59
N ARG A 173 5.98 -2.25 -8.72
CA ARG A 173 6.24 -0.84 -9.03
C ARG A 173 5.32 -0.43 -10.16
N LEU A 174 4.45 0.53 -9.92
CA LEU A 174 3.34 0.91 -10.79
C LEU A 174 3.38 2.39 -11.13
N SER A 175 2.96 2.72 -12.35
CA SER A 175 2.59 4.08 -12.74
C SER A 175 1.07 4.14 -12.95
N VAL A 176 0.42 5.10 -12.31
CA VAL A 176 -1.02 5.35 -12.47
C VAL A 176 -1.28 6.15 -13.76
N GLY A 177 -0.38 7.08 -14.08
CA GLY A 177 -0.44 7.95 -15.24
C GLY A 177 -1.61 8.93 -15.23
N TYR A 178 -1.73 9.75 -16.26
CA TYR A 178 -2.86 10.66 -16.45
C TYR A 178 -4.12 9.89 -16.88
N PRO A 179 -5.32 10.34 -16.47
CA PRO A 179 -6.57 9.79 -16.98
C PRO A 179 -6.76 10.07 -18.47
N SER A 180 -7.60 9.30 -19.15
CA SER A 180 -8.02 9.63 -20.53
C SER A 180 -8.98 10.84 -20.53
N ALA A 181 -9.13 11.50 -21.66
CA ALA A 181 -10.04 12.63 -21.80
C ALA A 181 -11.49 12.27 -21.39
N GLU A 182 -11.95 11.04 -21.72
CA GLU A 182 -13.25 10.56 -21.28
C GLU A 182 -13.33 10.34 -19.77
N ALA A 183 -12.23 9.89 -19.15
CA ALA A 183 -12.18 9.72 -17.71
C ALA A 183 -12.19 11.09 -17.00
N GLU A 184 -11.43 12.07 -17.52
CA GLU A 184 -11.45 13.45 -17.01
C GLU A 184 -12.84 14.07 -17.11
N TRP A 185 -13.52 13.89 -18.24
CA TRP A 185 -14.88 14.36 -18.40
C TRP A 185 -15.83 13.72 -17.38
N ARG A 186 -15.77 12.40 -17.21
CA ARG A 186 -16.56 11.69 -16.18
C ARG A 186 -16.27 12.16 -14.77
N MET A 187 -15.03 12.53 -14.47
CA MET A 187 -14.68 13.10 -13.15
C MET A 187 -15.41 14.43 -12.93
N LEU A 188 -15.45 15.30 -13.95
CA LEU A 188 -16.17 16.58 -13.90
C LEU A 188 -17.67 16.37 -13.75
N GLU A 189 -18.29 15.49 -14.57
CA GLU A 189 -19.71 15.16 -14.49
C GLU A 189 -20.09 14.68 -13.08
N ARG A 190 -19.39 13.66 -12.55
CA ARG A 190 -19.62 13.13 -11.21
C ARG A 190 -19.44 14.19 -10.12
N ARG A 191 -18.51 15.14 -10.30
CA ARG A 191 -18.29 16.24 -9.36
C ARG A 191 -19.47 17.22 -9.37
N LEU A 192 -19.97 17.56 -10.55
CA LEU A 192 -21.13 18.44 -10.71
C LEU A 192 -22.42 17.82 -10.13
N GLU A 193 -22.66 16.53 -10.42
CA GLU A 193 -23.81 15.78 -9.90
C GLU A 193 -23.80 15.66 -8.38
N ARG A 194 -22.64 15.35 -7.79
CA ARG A 194 -22.50 15.13 -6.36
C ARG A 194 -22.54 16.42 -5.55
N ALA A 195 -22.14 17.56 -6.13
CA ALA A 195 -22.01 18.85 -5.47
C ALA A 195 -21.15 18.84 -4.15
N ALA A 196 -20.34 17.79 -3.97
CA ALA A 196 -19.46 17.59 -2.82
C ALA A 196 -18.03 17.20 -3.25
N ASP A 197 -17.00 17.57 -2.50
CA ASP A 197 -15.60 17.28 -2.86
C ASP A 197 -15.25 15.81 -2.66
N GLU A 198 -15.70 15.22 -1.58
CA GLU A 198 -15.38 13.84 -1.24
C GLU A 198 -16.45 12.86 -1.73
N VAL A 199 -16.02 11.66 -2.09
CA VAL A 199 -16.89 10.50 -2.32
C VAL A 199 -16.95 9.70 -1.04
N GLU A 200 -18.12 9.54 -0.48
CA GLU A 200 -18.34 8.64 0.64
C GLU A 200 -18.36 7.21 0.13
N LEU A 201 -17.35 6.42 0.54
CA LEU A 201 -17.23 5.01 0.21
C LEU A 201 -17.80 4.15 1.32
N VAL A 202 -18.50 3.09 0.93
CA VAL A 202 -19.08 2.12 1.86
C VAL A 202 -18.12 0.95 2.05
N PRO A 203 -17.79 0.54 3.28
CA PRO A 203 -17.03 -0.67 3.51
C PRO A 203 -17.75 -1.91 2.94
N VAL A 204 -17.09 -2.65 2.06
CA VAL A 204 -17.62 -3.87 1.40
C VAL A 204 -16.89 -5.13 1.81
N ALA A 205 -15.75 -4.98 2.51
CA ALA A 205 -14.97 -6.05 3.09
C ALA A 205 -14.41 -5.63 4.46
N THR A 206 -14.04 -6.62 5.26
CA THR A 206 -13.38 -6.46 6.56
C THR A 206 -11.92 -6.91 6.50
N PRO A 207 -11.08 -6.60 7.50
CA PRO A 207 -9.72 -7.15 7.58
C PRO A 207 -9.68 -8.68 7.55
N ALA A 208 -10.68 -9.34 8.14
CA ALA A 208 -10.81 -10.79 8.13
C ALA A 208 -11.07 -11.34 6.71
N ASP A 209 -11.88 -10.63 5.92
CA ASP A 209 -12.15 -10.98 4.52
C ASP A 209 -10.91 -10.83 3.65
N VAL A 210 -10.10 -9.77 3.87
CA VAL A 210 -8.81 -9.59 3.19
C VAL A 210 -7.89 -10.77 3.49
N LEU A 211 -7.76 -11.17 4.75
CA LEU A 211 -6.97 -12.34 5.14
C LEU A 211 -7.52 -13.64 4.56
N ALA A 212 -8.83 -13.77 4.40
CA ALA A 212 -9.45 -14.93 3.75
C ALA A 212 -9.11 -14.97 2.25
N MET A 213 -9.16 -13.82 1.57
CA MET A 213 -8.75 -13.70 0.17
C MET A 213 -7.27 -14.03 -0.02
N GLN A 214 -6.37 -13.55 0.86
CA GLN A 214 -4.94 -13.88 0.83
C GLN A 214 -4.71 -15.40 0.93
N ARG A 215 -5.36 -16.08 1.90
CA ARG A 215 -5.26 -17.55 2.05
C ARG A 215 -5.84 -18.32 0.87
N ALA A 216 -6.86 -17.78 0.21
CA ALA A 216 -7.48 -18.42 -0.93
C ALA A 216 -6.57 -18.43 -2.18
N ILE A 217 -5.76 -17.41 -2.36
CA ILE A 217 -4.78 -17.36 -3.46
C ILE A 217 -3.76 -18.48 -3.34
N GLU A 218 -3.33 -18.85 -2.13
CA GLU A 218 -2.40 -19.96 -1.91
C GLU A 218 -2.97 -21.33 -2.34
N GLN A 219 -4.29 -21.43 -2.47
CA GLN A 219 -4.97 -22.67 -2.89
C GLN A 219 -5.15 -22.75 -4.41
N VAL A 220 -4.81 -21.73 -5.16
CA VAL A 220 -4.94 -21.71 -6.62
C VAL A 220 -3.95 -22.70 -7.24
N HIS A 221 -4.49 -23.70 -7.97
CA HIS A 221 -3.67 -24.68 -8.65
C HIS A 221 -2.89 -24.07 -9.81
N VAL A 222 -1.58 -24.24 -9.81
CA VAL A 222 -0.71 -23.84 -10.91
C VAL A 222 -0.27 -25.12 -11.68
N ALA A 223 -0.72 -25.26 -12.92
CA ALA A 223 -0.30 -26.36 -13.76
C ALA A 223 1.22 -26.34 -13.99
N SER A 224 1.86 -27.52 -14.05
CA SER A 224 3.33 -27.62 -14.20
C SER A 224 3.88 -26.88 -15.42
N SER A 225 3.12 -26.81 -16.52
CA SER A 225 3.50 -26.06 -17.73
C SER A 225 3.59 -24.55 -17.46
N ILE A 226 2.64 -24.01 -16.70
CA ILE A 226 2.63 -22.59 -16.30
C ILE A 226 3.78 -22.31 -15.32
N GLY A 227 4.01 -23.21 -14.35
CA GLY A 227 5.14 -23.07 -13.43
C GLY A 227 6.49 -23.03 -14.15
N ARG A 228 6.70 -23.92 -15.14
CA ARG A 228 7.92 -23.91 -15.99
C ARG A 228 8.04 -22.62 -16.79
N TYR A 229 6.96 -22.17 -17.40
CA TYR A 229 6.95 -20.91 -18.16
C TYR A 229 7.34 -19.70 -17.30
N ILE A 230 6.82 -19.63 -16.06
CA ILE A 230 7.22 -18.58 -15.09
C ILE A 230 8.72 -18.64 -14.81
N VAL A 231 9.28 -19.83 -14.57
CA VAL A 231 10.72 -20.02 -14.34
C VAL A 231 11.54 -19.59 -15.56
N GLU A 232 11.12 -19.92 -16.77
CA GLU A 232 11.79 -19.51 -18.01
C GLU A 232 11.80 -17.99 -18.16
N LEU A 233 10.68 -17.32 -17.92
CA LEU A 233 10.59 -15.85 -17.95
C LEU A 233 11.55 -15.21 -16.94
N VAL A 234 11.54 -15.66 -15.69
CA VAL A 234 12.43 -15.13 -14.63
C VAL A 234 13.91 -15.42 -14.98
N SER A 235 14.21 -16.58 -15.57
CA SER A 235 15.57 -16.90 -15.98
C SER A 235 16.06 -15.99 -17.13
N ALA A 236 15.18 -15.67 -18.08
CA ALA A 236 15.50 -14.77 -19.17
C ALA A 236 15.86 -13.35 -18.70
N THR A 237 15.23 -12.85 -17.62
CA THR A 237 15.56 -11.53 -17.06
C THR A 237 16.94 -11.47 -16.38
N ARG A 238 17.52 -12.61 -16.02
CA ARG A 238 18.86 -12.68 -15.39
C ARG A 238 20.00 -12.71 -16.41
N THR A 239 19.71 -12.94 -17.68
CA THR A 239 20.69 -13.12 -18.76
C THR A 239 20.63 -12.00 -19.80
N SER A 240 19.75 -11.03 -19.65
CA SER A 240 19.57 -9.86 -20.53
C SER A 240 20.48 -8.68 -20.15
#